data_1965d5670d87739903b48e9bead30f96
#
_entry.id   1965d5670d87739903b48e9bead30f96
#
_cell.length_a   1.000
_cell.length_b   1.000
_cell.length_c   1.000
_cell.angle_alpha   90.00
_cell.angle_beta   90.00
_cell.angle_gamma   90.00
#
_symmetry.space_group_name_H-M   'P 1'
#
loop_
_entity.id
_entity.type
_entity.pdbx_description
1 polymer ?
#
loop_
_entity_poly.entity_id
_entity_poly.type
_entity_poly.pdbx_seq_one_letter_code
_entity_poly.pdbx_strand_id
1 'polypeptide(L)'
;MKLCRLSLPVLAVLAACSQPPASSNAAAPPAATPAPEAPLTAPNRAPPADFATMKMSFSPIVKRAAPAVVNVYASRVVRAQIDPFWAMFGGAAGIPRERVESSLGSGVIVRSDGVIVTNHHVIEGGQQLRVVLADRREFSAHVLLDDPRSDLAVLKIEAGGPLPVLPIETRDDVQVGDLVLAIGDPFGVGQTVTNGIVSGLARTEVGASDFGVYIQTDAAINPGNSGGPLVDMDGNLIGVNTFIVSRSGSSSGVGFAIPAALVRRVVETAGGGGHAVLRPWLGVRATAVTSDAAKALGLDRPEGVLAADVYPGGSGAAAGIETGDQILAVDGQAVNDQAGLNYLIATHRPGDAVTLTVRRHGKMRSLVAHVQVSPETPARDERVLAGRQPLQGATVVNLSPAVADQYGLDPFLKGVLLVRSGQGVAARAGFQPGDIVRAVNGRPISTVAELAAALNAERGWRITLQRGDQQITAEF
;
A
#
# COMPACT_ATOMS: atom_id res chain seq x y z
N MET A 1 -34.99 36.24 -43.92
CA MET A 1 -35.25 36.51 -45.35
C MET A 1 -34.38 35.59 -46.19
N LYS A 2 -35.07 34.94 -47.15
CA LYS A 2 -34.61 34.14 -48.29
C LYS A 2 -34.04 32.72 -48.03
N LEU A 3 -34.95 31.77 -48.21
CA LEU A 3 -34.77 30.42 -48.65
C LEU A 3 -33.96 30.32 -49.98
N CYS A 4 -33.17 29.27 -50.11
CA CYS A 4 -32.92 28.70 -51.43
C CYS A 4 -32.87 27.17 -51.29
N ARG A 5 -33.86 26.53 -51.88
CA ARG A 5 -33.98 25.10 -52.17
C ARG A 5 -33.19 24.84 -53.45
N LEU A 6 -32.46 23.72 -53.53
CA LEU A 6 -32.15 23.12 -54.82
C LEU A 6 -32.21 21.59 -54.75
N SER A 7 -32.79 21.05 -55.77
CA SER A 7 -33.33 19.73 -55.96
C SER A 7 -32.31 18.69 -56.43
N LEU A 8 -32.61 17.41 -56.16
CA LEU A 8 -32.00 16.21 -56.79
C LEU A 8 -32.22 16.18 -58.31
N PRO A 9 -31.38 15.41 -59.02
CA PRO A 9 -31.96 14.41 -59.91
C PRO A 9 -31.47 12.98 -59.66
N VAL A 10 -32.43 12.09 -59.76
CA VAL A 10 -32.34 10.62 -59.88
C VAL A 10 -31.71 10.27 -61.23
N LEU A 11 -30.71 9.37 -61.22
CA LEU A 11 -30.24 8.72 -62.43
C LEU A 11 -30.30 7.20 -62.21
N ALA A 12 -31.21 6.57 -62.94
CA ALA A 12 -31.32 5.11 -63.08
C ALA A 12 -30.30 4.64 -64.10
N VAL A 13 -29.53 3.59 -63.79
CA VAL A 13 -28.72 2.86 -64.76
C VAL A 13 -29.00 1.36 -64.65
N LEU A 14 -29.28 0.82 -65.81
CA LEU A 14 -29.74 -0.56 -66.13
C LEU A 14 -28.69 -1.62 -65.72
N ALA A 15 -29.25 -2.77 -65.33
CA ALA A 15 -28.52 -4.00 -65.09
C ALA A 15 -28.03 -4.64 -66.43
N ALA A 16 -26.77 -5.09 -66.38
CA ALA A 16 -26.23 -6.04 -67.36
C ALA A 16 -25.71 -7.26 -66.61
N CYS A 17 -26.33 -8.42 -66.85
CA CYS A 17 -25.87 -9.72 -66.36
C CYS A 17 -24.58 -10.13 -67.04
N SER A 18 -23.54 -10.40 -66.26
CA SER A 18 -22.40 -11.21 -66.71
C SER A 18 -22.08 -12.26 -65.65
N GLN A 19 -22.08 -13.53 -66.04
CA GLN A 19 -21.78 -14.70 -65.21
C GLN A 19 -20.30 -14.67 -64.76
N PRO A 20 -20.03 -15.08 -63.53
CA PRO A 20 -18.64 -15.25 -63.07
C PRO A 20 -18.05 -16.60 -63.53
N PRO A 21 -16.76 -16.69 -63.76
CA PRO A 21 -16.07 -17.95 -64.07
C PRO A 21 -15.95 -18.83 -62.81
N ALA A 22 -15.98 -20.14 -63.05
CA ALA A 22 -15.91 -21.21 -62.06
C ALA A 22 -14.65 -21.06 -61.14
N SER A 23 -14.88 -20.94 -59.84
CA SER A 23 -13.84 -20.95 -58.83
C SER A 23 -13.37 -22.40 -58.55
N SER A 24 -12.08 -22.62 -58.68
CA SER A 24 -11.37 -23.83 -58.27
C SER A 24 -11.52 -24.03 -56.76
N ASN A 25 -11.99 -25.22 -56.36
CA ASN A 25 -11.97 -25.70 -54.96
C ASN A 25 -10.50 -25.83 -54.46
N ALA A 26 -10.03 -24.81 -53.78
CA ALA A 26 -8.87 -25.00 -52.88
C ALA A 26 -9.45 -25.43 -51.51
N ALA A 27 -9.09 -26.63 -51.06
CA ALA A 27 -9.50 -27.15 -49.77
C ALA A 27 -8.95 -26.25 -48.64
N ALA A 28 -9.88 -25.83 -47.75
CA ALA A 28 -9.50 -25.11 -46.54
C ALA A 28 -8.59 -25.98 -45.67
N PRO A 29 -7.56 -25.41 -45.00
CA PRO A 29 -6.77 -26.15 -44.06
C PRO A 29 -7.65 -26.65 -42.91
N PRO A 30 -7.37 -27.84 -42.34
CA PRO A 30 -8.18 -28.37 -41.26
C PRO A 30 -8.09 -27.41 -40.04
N ALA A 31 -9.27 -27.12 -39.46
CA ALA A 31 -9.38 -26.34 -38.24
C ALA A 31 -8.54 -26.98 -37.16
N ALA A 32 -7.65 -26.21 -36.56
CA ALA A 32 -6.84 -26.66 -35.41
C ALA A 32 -7.81 -27.08 -34.29
N THR A 33 -7.68 -28.33 -33.87
CA THR A 33 -8.39 -28.87 -32.70
C THR A 33 -7.99 -28.02 -31.49
N PRO A 34 -8.95 -27.43 -30.72
CA PRO A 34 -8.64 -26.73 -29.53
C PRO A 34 -7.90 -27.66 -28.55
N ALA A 35 -6.78 -27.20 -28.00
CA ALA A 35 -6.08 -27.91 -26.96
C ALA A 35 -7.03 -28.16 -25.78
N PRO A 36 -6.98 -29.33 -25.12
CA PRO A 36 -7.81 -29.59 -23.97
C PRO A 36 -7.51 -28.56 -22.89
N GLU A 37 -8.55 -27.80 -22.46
CA GLU A 37 -8.47 -26.95 -21.27
C GLU A 37 -8.02 -27.79 -20.08
N ALA A 38 -6.96 -27.33 -19.41
CA ALA A 38 -6.54 -27.93 -18.16
C ALA A 38 -7.71 -27.87 -17.15
N PRO A 39 -7.97 -28.97 -16.41
CA PRO A 39 -9.07 -29.00 -15.46
C PRO A 39 -8.89 -27.89 -14.41
N LEU A 40 -9.93 -27.07 -14.22
CA LEU A 40 -10.02 -26.11 -13.12
C LEU A 40 -10.08 -26.90 -11.80
N THR A 41 -8.94 -27.23 -11.22
CA THR A 41 -8.84 -27.83 -9.90
C THR A 41 -8.75 -26.72 -8.87
N ALA A 42 -9.87 -26.06 -8.54
CA ALA A 42 -10.00 -25.26 -7.35
C ALA A 42 -10.91 -26.00 -6.37
N PRO A 43 -10.43 -26.35 -5.15
CA PRO A 43 -11.30 -26.92 -4.14
C PRO A 43 -12.29 -25.84 -3.66
N ASN A 44 -13.56 -26.23 -3.57
CA ASN A 44 -14.68 -25.52 -2.93
C ASN A 44 -15.24 -24.23 -3.52
N ARG A 45 -14.91 -23.84 -4.75
CA ARG A 45 -15.56 -22.69 -5.44
C ARG A 45 -16.56 -23.17 -6.51
N ALA A 46 -17.53 -23.99 -6.12
CA ALA A 46 -18.60 -24.36 -7.02
C ALA A 46 -19.52 -23.12 -7.26
N PRO A 47 -19.84 -22.78 -8.52
CA PRO A 47 -20.88 -21.79 -8.77
C PRO A 47 -22.19 -22.26 -8.14
N PRO A 48 -23.07 -21.34 -7.63
CA PRO A 48 -24.33 -21.74 -7.02
C PRO A 48 -25.16 -22.53 -8.05
N ALA A 49 -25.48 -23.77 -7.71
CA ALA A 49 -26.15 -24.71 -8.60
C ALA A 49 -27.60 -24.31 -8.92
N ASP A 50 -28.23 -23.54 -8.01
CA ASP A 50 -29.59 -23.03 -8.16
C ASP A 50 -29.89 -21.87 -7.18
N PHE A 51 -31.05 -21.20 -7.36
CA PHE A 51 -31.54 -20.16 -6.47
C PHE A 51 -31.85 -20.63 -5.04
N ALA A 52 -32.07 -21.94 -4.83
CA ALA A 52 -32.33 -22.47 -3.48
C ALA A 52 -31.05 -22.49 -2.64
N THR A 53 -29.90 -22.74 -3.25
CA THR A 53 -28.58 -22.68 -2.64
C THR A 53 -28.20 -21.24 -2.24
N MET A 54 -28.67 -20.23 -2.96
CA MET A 54 -28.47 -18.81 -2.64
C MET A 54 -29.31 -18.30 -1.44
N LYS A 55 -30.29 -19.06 -0.96
CA LYS A 55 -31.09 -18.71 0.23
C LYS A 55 -30.43 -19.10 1.56
N MET A 56 -29.20 -19.55 1.55
CA MET A 56 -28.48 -19.92 2.77
C MET A 56 -28.15 -18.67 3.60
N SER A 57 -28.22 -18.80 4.90
CA SER A 57 -27.94 -17.74 5.85
C SER A 57 -26.44 -17.67 6.13
N PHE A 58 -25.87 -16.46 6.20
CA PHE A 58 -24.50 -16.23 6.70
C PHE A 58 -24.39 -16.32 8.22
N SER A 59 -25.50 -16.52 8.94
CA SER A 59 -25.54 -16.57 10.41
C SER A 59 -24.54 -17.56 11.04
N PRO A 60 -24.25 -18.76 10.48
CA PRO A 60 -23.24 -19.65 11.05
C PRO A 60 -21.82 -19.06 11.03
N ILE A 61 -21.46 -18.35 9.96
CA ILE A 61 -20.16 -17.69 9.82
C ILE A 61 -20.07 -16.52 10.81
N VAL A 62 -21.11 -15.69 10.85
CA VAL A 62 -21.19 -14.56 11.78
C VAL A 62 -21.09 -15.03 13.24
N LYS A 63 -21.81 -16.08 13.64
CA LYS A 63 -21.72 -16.63 14.99
C LYS A 63 -20.31 -17.10 15.38
N ARG A 64 -19.52 -17.52 14.41
CA ARG A 64 -18.13 -17.93 14.63
C ARG A 64 -17.19 -16.75 14.69
N ALA A 65 -17.30 -15.79 13.79
CA ALA A 65 -16.38 -14.66 13.66
C ALA A 65 -16.68 -13.51 14.64
N ALA A 66 -17.95 -13.18 14.86
CA ALA A 66 -18.39 -12.04 15.65
C ALA A 66 -17.84 -11.99 17.09
N PRO A 67 -17.71 -13.10 17.84
CA PRO A 67 -17.14 -13.04 19.18
C PRO A 67 -15.69 -12.55 19.25
N ALA A 68 -14.93 -12.66 18.15
CA ALA A 68 -13.56 -12.17 18.06
C ALA A 68 -13.46 -10.70 17.59
N VAL A 69 -14.58 -10.07 17.20
CA VAL A 69 -14.61 -8.67 16.79
C VAL A 69 -14.83 -7.78 18.00
N VAL A 70 -14.02 -6.76 18.14
CA VAL A 70 -14.00 -5.84 19.27
C VAL A 70 -14.16 -4.40 18.81
N ASN A 71 -14.60 -3.54 19.72
CA ASN A 71 -14.60 -2.11 19.54
C ASN A 71 -13.31 -1.52 20.15
N VAL A 72 -12.67 -0.61 19.42
CA VAL A 72 -11.43 0.06 19.82
C VAL A 72 -11.71 1.55 19.99
N TYR A 73 -11.46 2.06 21.18
CA TYR A 73 -11.53 3.47 21.54
C TYR A 73 -10.14 4.02 21.75
N ALA A 74 -9.79 5.09 21.03
CA ALA A 74 -8.60 5.87 21.28
C ALA A 74 -9.02 7.28 21.72
N SER A 75 -8.60 7.71 22.90
CA SER A 75 -8.92 9.03 23.41
C SER A 75 -7.65 9.87 23.60
N ARG A 76 -7.76 11.16 23.26
CA ARG A 76 -6.71 12.16 23.49
C ARG A 76 -7.29 13.40 24.14
N VAL A 77 -6.53 14.01 25.03
CA VAL A 77 -6.88 15.31 25.62
C VAL A 77 -6.28 16.41 24.75
N VAL A 78 -7.13 17.17 24.07
CA VAL A 78 -6.71 18.32 23.28
C VAL A 78 -6.96 19.58 24.10
N ARG A 79 -5.90 20.37 24.34
CA ARG A 79 -6.00 21.70 24.92
C ARG A 79 -6.43 22.67 23.82
N ALA A 80 -7.65 23.20 23.90
CA ALA A 80 -8.10 24.23 22.98
C ALA A 80 -7.19 25.47 23.16
N GLN A 81 -6.44 25.82 22.10
CA GLN A 81 -5.79 27.12 22.04
C GLN A 81 -6.90 28.17 21.93
N ILE A 82 -6.87 29.13 22.85
CA ILE A 82 -7.77 30.28 22.78
C ILE A 82 -7.36 31.07 21.54
N ASP A 83 -8.32 31.29 20.62
CA ASP A 83 -8.12 32.15 19.46
C ASP A 83 -7.63 33.51 19.97
N PRO A 84 -6.45 34.01 19.57
CA PRO A 84 -5.90 35.29 20.01
C PRO A 84 -6.85 36.48 19.80
N PHE A 85 -7.77 36.37 18.84
CA PHE A 85 -8.78 37.36 18.55
C PHE A 85 -9.80 37.56 19.71
N TRP A 86 -10.26 36.45 20.32
CA TRP A 86 -11.20 36.51 21.45
C TRP A 86 -10.52 36.90 22.78
N ALA A 87 -9.22 36.62 22.94
CA ALA A 87 -8.44 37.06 24.09
C ALA A 87 -8.33 38.59 24.18
N MET A 88 -8.43 39.29 23.04
CA MET A 88 -8.31 40.75 22.93
C MET A 88 -9.59 41.50 23.34
N PHE A 89 -10.74 40.83 23.40
CA PHE A 89 -12.05 41.44 23.73
C PHE A 89 -12.49 41.25 25.20
N GLY A 90 -11.55 40.92 26.10
CA GLY A 90 -11.84 40.92 27.55
C GLY A 90 -12.86 39.87 28.02
N GLY A 91 -13.10 38.85 27.20
CA GLY A 91 -13.86 37.68 27.61
C GLY A 91 -13.06 36.97 28.71
N ALA A 92 -13.69 36.79 29.87
CA ALA A 92 -13.17 36.19 31.10
C ALA A 92 -12.10 35.14 30.81
N ALA A 93 -10.96 35.22 31.52
CA ALA A 93 -9.84 34.28 31.45
C ALA A 93 -10.39 32.87 31.34
N GLY A 94 -10.46 32.39 30.11
CA GLY A 94 -11.05 31.07 29.82
C GLY A 94 -10.16 30.01 30.42
N ILE A 95 -10.69 29.29 31.37
CA ILE A 95 -10.15 28.03 31.80
C ILE A 95 -9.87 27.23 30.54
N PRO A 96 -8.64 26.73 30.29
CA PRO A 96 -8.34 25.87 29.15
C PRO A 96 -9.37 24.74 29.17
N ARG A 97 -10.29 24.72 28.23
CA ARG A 97 -11.23 23.59 28.13
C ARG A 97 -10.45 22.45 27.50
N GLU A 98 -10.07 21.51 28.33
CA GLU A 98 -9.62 20.23 27.86
C GLU A 98 -10.80 19.54 27.17
N ARG A 99 -10.66 19.28 25.88
CA ARG A 99 -11.63 18.51 25.11
C ARG A 99 -11.05 17.11 24.91
N VAL A 100 -11.80 16.11 25.34
CA VAL A 100 -11.47 14.72 25.01
C VAL A 100 -12.00 14.46 23.60
N GLU A 101 -11.09 14.24 22.67
CA GLU A 101 -11.41 13.71 21.35
C GLU A 101 -11.24 12.20 21.38
N SER A 102 -12.25 11.47 20.89
CA SER A 102 -12.22 10.02 20.81
C SER A 102 -12.30 9.57 19.37
N SER A 103 -11.35 8.78 18.93
CA SER A 103 -11.44 7.98 17.72
C SER A 103 -12.12 6.66 18.03
N LEU A 104 -12.86 6.13 17.09
CA LEU A 104 -13.64 4.93 17.24
C LEU A 104 -13.49 4.04 16.02
N GLY A 105 -13.16 2.77 16.24
CA GLY A 105 -13.07 1.76 15.20
C GLY A 105 -13.30 0.37 15.75
N SER A 106 -13.07 -0.61 14.92
CA SER A 106 -13.12 -2.02 15.26
C SER A 106 -11.72 -2.63 15.39
N GLY A 107 -11.66 -3.82 15.93
CA GLY A 107 -10.47 -4.66 15.95
C GLY A 107 -10.87 -6.13 15.89
N VAL A 108 -9.88 -6.98 15.70
CA VAL A 108 -10.08 -8.43 15.67
C VAL A 108 -9.07 -9.15 16.57
N ILE A 109 -9.55 -10.02 17.45
CA ILE A 109 -8.72 -10.87 18.30
C ILE A 109 -8.14 -11.99 17.44
N VAL A 110 -6.81 -12.02 17.30
CA VAL A 110 -6.08 -12.99 16.47
C VAL A 110 -5.30 -14.02 17.29
N ARG A 111 -5.21 -13.82 18.63
CA ARG A 111 -4.61 -14.77 19.56
C ARG A 111 -5.40 -14.79 20.86
N SER A 112 -5.56 -16.00 21.43
CA SER A 112 -6.36 -16.23 22.64
C SER A 112 -5.82 -15.55 23.91
N ASP A 113 -4.55 -15.13 23.88
CA ASP A 113 -3.91 -14.38 24.96
C ASP A 113 -4.19 -12.87 24.92
N GLY A 114 -5.05 -12.40 24.01
CA GLY A 114 -5.48 -11.00 23.95
C GLY A 114 -4.73 -10.13 22.96
N VAL A 115 -4.09 -10.71 21.92
CA VAL A 115 -3.53 -9.95 20.81
C VAL A 115 -4.64 -9.59 19.82
N ILE A 116 -4.74 -8.30 19.50
CA ILE A 116 -5.78 -7.70 18.66
C ILE A 116 -5.11 -6.93 17.54
N VAL A 117 -5.66 -7.05 16.34
CA VAL A 117 -5.27 -6.22 15.19
C VAL A 117 -6.36 -5.18 14.95
N THR A 118 -5.92 -3.96 14.61
CA THR A 118 -6.76 -2.84 14.17
C THR A 118 -6.00 -2.00 13.14
N ASN A 119 -6.58 -0.89 12.67
CA ASN A 119 -5.84 0.04 11.83
C ASN A 119 -5.00 1.02 12.66
N HIS A 120 -3.89 1.49 12.08
CA HIS A 120 -3.07 2.58 12.62
C HIS A 120 -3.91 3.84 12.84
N HIS A 121 -4.68 4.28 11.81
CA HIS A 121 -5.47 5.51 11.88
C HIS A 121 -6.56 5.47 12.97
N VAL A 122 -6.98 4.29 13.44
CA VAL A 122 -7.93 4.14 14.57
C VAL A 122 -7.28 4.54 15.88
N ILE A 123 -5.98 4.26 16.06
CA ILE A 123 -5.24 4.53 17.30
C ILE A 123 -4.37 5.78 17.24
N GLU A 124 -4.24 6.41 16.07
CA GLU A 124 -3.36 7.54 15.85
C GLU A 124 -3.64 8.70 16.82
N GLY A 125 -2.59 9.16 17.50
CA GLY A 125 -2.69 10.25 18.48
C GLY A 125 -3.40 9.88 19.78
N GLY A 126 -3.88 8.65 19.95
CA GLY A 126 -4.51 8.17 21.17
C GLY A 126 -3.54 8.12 22.35
N GLN A 127 -3.91 8.76 23.47
CA GLN A 127 -3.15 8.70 24.73
C GLN A 127 -3.62 7.55 25.63
N GLN A 128 -4.86 7.17 25.50
CA GLN A 128 -5.47 6.04 26.20
C GLN A 128 -6.23 5.19 25.20
N LEU A 129 -5.93 3.89 25.23
CA LEU A 129 -6.58 2.90 24.38
C LEU A 129 -7.45 1.98 25.26
N ARG A 130 -8.69 1.79 24.83
CA ARG A 130 -9.65 0.90 25.48
C ARG A 130 -10.28 -0.01 24.43
N VAL A 131 -10.39 -1.28 24.78
CA VAL A 131 -11.04 -2.31 23.95
C VAL A 131 -12.27 -2.80 24.67
N VAL A 132 -13.38 -2.87 23.94
CA VAL A 132 -14.66 -3.44 24.42
C VAL A 132 -14.95 -4.71 23.62
N LEU A 133 -15.09 -5.83 24.32
CA LEU A 133 -15.39 -7.12 23.72
C LEU A 133 -16.88 -7.25 23.34
N ALA A 134 -17.20 -8.23 22.51
CA ALA A 134 -18.58 -8.54 22.13
C ALA A 134 -19.51 -8.84 23.34
N ASP A 135 -18.97 -9.34 24.44
CA ASP A 135 -19.67 -9.60 25.71
C ASP A 135 -19.72 -8.36 26.63
N ARG A 136 -19.29 -7.20 26.15
CA ARG A 136 -19.25 -5.90 26.83
C ARG A 136 -18.21 -5.76 27.95
N ARG A 137 -17.29 -6.72 28.11
CA ARG A 137 -16.14 -6.52 29.00
C ARG A 137 -15.22 -5.47 28.40
N GLU A 138 -14.68 -4.60 29.25
CA GLU A 138 -13.80 -3.51 28.85
C GLU A 138 -12.41 -3.72 29.42
N PHE A 139 -11.39 -3.45 28.59
CA PHE A 139 -9.98 -3.59 28.96
C PHE A 139 -9.18 -2.39 28.48
N SER A 140 -8.21 -1.97 29.29
CA SER A 140 -7.15 -1.09 28.81
C SER A 140 -6.25 -1.88 27.85
N ALA A 141 -5.89 -1.24 26.74
CA ALA A 141 -5.01 -1.83 25.75
C ALA A 141 -3.71 -1.05 25.67
N HIS A 142 -2.63 -1.74 25.33
CA HIS A 142 -1.36 -1.12 24.99
C HIS A 142 -0.90 -1.57 23.60
N VAL A 143 -0.15 -0.70 22.92
CA VAL A 143 0.36 -0.96 21.59
C VAL A 143 1.58 -1.88 21.68
N LEU A 144 1.52 -3.04 21.04
CA LEU A 144 2.68 -3.90 20.84
C LEU A 144 3.49 -3.45 19.63
N LEU A 145 2.81 -3.08 18.56
CA LEU A 145 3.40 -2.61 17.33
C LEU A 145 2.43 -1.65 16.63
N ASP A 146 2.97 -0.55 16.12
CA ASP A 146 2.26 0.42 15.29
C ASP A 146 2.99 0.56 13.96
N ASP A 147 2.30 0.31 12.86
CA ASP A 147 2.85 0.33 11.51
C ASP A 147 2.06 1.25 10.57
N PRO A 148 2.35 2.56 10.60
CA PRO A 148 1.68 3.54 9.74
C PRO A 148 1.74 3.19 8.25
N ARG A 149 2.81 2.52 7.80
CA ARG A 149 3.03 2.21 6.38
C ARG A 149 2.05 1.18 5.82
N SER A 150 1.60 0.24 6.64
CA SER A 150 0.56 -0.72 6.26
C SER A 150 -0.83 -0.35 6.79
N ASP A 151 -0.95 0.76 7.53
CA ASP A 151 -2.15 1.15 8.27
C ASP A 151 -2.64 0.05 9.22
N LEU A 152 -1.72 -0.66 9.88
CA LEU A 152 -2.00 -1.71 10.86
C LEU A 152 -1.40 -1.39 12.22
N ALA A 153 -2.12 -1.76 13.28
CA ALA A 153 -1.63 -1.73 14.64
C ALA A 153 -1.97 -3.04 15.36
N VAL A 154 -1.06 -3.47 16.24
CA VAL A 154 -1.25 -4.63 17.09
C VAL A 154 -1.35 -4.17 18.54
N LEU A 155 -2.46 -4.50 19.16
CA LEU A 155 -2.76 -4.17 20.55
C LEU A 155 -2.71 -5.43 21.42
N LYS A 156 -2.51 -5.23 22.73
CA LYS A 156 -2.56 -6.28 23.75
C LYS A 156 -3.49 -5.87 24.86
N ILE A 157 -4.36 -6.78 25.26
CA ILE A 157 -5.19 -6.68 26.47
C ILE A 157 -4.89 -7.85 27.41
N GLU A 158 -5.11 -7.65 28.72
CA GLU A 158 -4.96 -8.66 29.75
C GLU A 158 -6.34 -9.09 30.25
N ALA A 159 -6.91 -10.15 29.65
CA ALA A 159 -8.28 -10.58 29.92
C ALA A 159 -8.42 -11.62 31.05
N GLY A 160 -7.27 -12.13 31.56
CA GLY A 160 -7.28 -13.12 32.66
C GLY A 160 -7.73 -14.53 32.26
N GLY A 161 -7.99 -14.77 30.96
CA GLY A 161 -8.37 -16.07 30.42
C GLY A 161 -8.41 -16.06 28.90
N PRO A 162 -8.61 -17.24 28.26
CA PRO A 162 -8.60 -17.36 26.82
C PRO A 162 -9.77 -16.61 26.19
N LEU A 163 -9.48 -15.91 25.10
CA LEU A 163 -10.45 -15.14 24.33
C LEU A 163 -10.81 -15.88 23.01
N PRO A 164 -12.00 -15.61 22.44
CA PRO A 164 -12.35 -16.03 21.09
C PRO A 164 -11.35 -15.49 20.09
N VAL A 165 -10.97 -16.30 19.09
CA VAL A 165 -9.97 -15.95 18.08
C VAL A 165 -10.56 -16.12 16.70
N LEU A 166 -10.25 -15.18 15.81
CA LEU A 166 -10.48 -15.33 14.38
C LEU A 166 -9.17 -15.78 13.71
N PRO A 167 -9.12 -16.96 13.05
CA PRO A 167 -7.95 -17.43 12.36
C PRO A 167 -7.60 -16.50 11.19
N ILE A 168 -6.31 -16.16 11.05
CA ILE A 168 -5.81 -15.44 9.87
C ILE A 168 -5.63 -16.46 8.75
N GLU A 169 -6.22 -16.20 7.57
CA GLU A 169 -6.04 -17.07 6.40
C GLU A 169 -4.55 -17.15 6.01
N THR A 170 -4.09 -18.37 5.79
CA THR A 170 -2.70 -18.67 5.44
C THR A 170 -2.51 -18.97 3.96
N ARG A 171 -3.59 -19.31 3.25
CA ARG A 171 -3.58 -19.53 1.81
C ARG A 171 -3.75 -18.17 1.11
N ASP A 172 -2.83 -17.83 0.24
CA ASP A 172 -2.93 -16.60 -0.58
C ASP A 172 -3.70 -16.90 -1.89
N ASP A 173 -4.86 -17.56 -1.75
CA ASP A 173 -5.67 -18.03 -2.88
C ASP A 173 -7.00 -17.27 -3.06
N VAL A 174 -7.17 -16.13 -2.39
CA VAL A 174 -8.34 -15.25 -2.54
C VAL A 174 -8.51 -14.85 -4.01
N GLN A 175 -9.75 -14.97 -4.53
CA GLN A 175 -10.04 -14.68 -5.94
C GLN A 175 -11.17 -13.64 -6.07
N VAL A 176 -11.15 -12.90 -7.17
CA VAL A 176 -12.25 -12.02 -7.55
C VAL A 176 -13.52 -12.86 -7.76
N GLY A 177 -14.62 -12.45 -7.10
CA GLY A 177 -15.88 -13.18 -7.07
C GLY A 177 -16.09 -14.00 -5.80
N ASP A 178 -15.09 -14.20 -4.95
CA ASP A 178 -15.25 -14.89 -3.66
C ASP A 178 -16.21 -14.08 -2.76
N LEU A 179 -17.18 -14.77 -2.14
CA LEU A 179 -18.10 -14.18 -1.18
C LEU A 179 -17.35 -13.80 0.11
N VAL A 180 -17.67 -12.62 0.65
CA VAL A 180 -17.03 -12.09 1.86
C VAL A 180 -18.05 -11.41 2.77
N LEU A 181 -17.72 -11.37 4.08
CA LEU A 181 -18.44 -10.59 5.07
C LEU A 181 -17.49 -9.59 5.71
N ALA A 182 -17.89 -8.32 5.72
CA ALA A 182 -17.21 -7.30 6.52
C ALA A 182 -17.95 -7.15 7.86
N ILE A 183 -17.21 -7.25 8.95
CA ILE A 183 -17.76 -7.20 10.31
C ILE A 183 -17.11 -6.03 11.05
N GLY A 184 -17.92 -5.25 11.77
CA GLY A 184 -17.46 -4.20 12.64
C GLY A 184 -18.38 -4.06 13.86
N ASP A 185 -17.94 -3.26 14.83
CA ASP A 185 -18.75 -2.89 15.99
C ASP A 185 -18.80 -1.35 16.12
N PRO A 186 -19.49 -0.66 15.16
CA PRO A 186 -19.58 0.77 15.17
C PRO A 186 -20.29 1.27 16.41
N PHE A 187 -19.65 2.16 17.17
CA PHE A 187 -20.22 2.84 18.34
C PHE A 187 -20.49 1.95 19.57
N GLY A 188 -20.08 0.67 19.59
CA GLY A 188 -20.35 -0.24 20.70
C GLY A 188 -21.84 -0.49 20.96
N VAL A 189 -22.70 -0.14 20.00
CA VAL A 189 -24.16 -0.35 20.09
C VAL A 189 -24.61 -1.69 19.52
N GLY A 190 -23.66 -2.46 19.00
CA GLY A 190 -23.89 -3.78 18.42
C GLY A 190 -23.13 -3.96 17.10
N GLN A 191 -22.78 -5.21 16.84
CA GLN A 191 -22.02 -5.57 15.66
C GLN A 191 -22.83 -5.38 14.37
N THR A 192 -22.18 -4.83 13.36
CA THR A 192 -22.72 -4.68 12.03
C THR A 192 -22.03 -5.66 11.10
N VAL A 193 -22.81 -6.36 10.29
CA VAL A 193 -22.31 -7.30 9.28
C VAL A 193 -22.85 -6.88 7.92
N THR A 194 -21.96 -6.72 6.98
CA THR A 194 -22.29 -6.49 5.57
C THR A 194 -21.70 -7.60 4.71
N ASN A 195 -22.37 -7.96 3.63
CA ASN A 195 -21.90 -8.98 2.70
C ASN A 195 -21.62 -8.39 1.33
N GLY A 196 -20.72 -9.02 0.62
CA GLY A 196 -20.32 -8.68 -0.74
C GLY A 196 -19.42 -9.74 -1.33
N ILE A 197 -18.66 -9.34 -2.33
CA ILE A 197 -17.65 -10.17 -2.97
C ILE A 197 -16.28 -9.47 -2.96
N VAL A 198 -15.25 -10.22 -3.22
CA VAL A 198 -13.97 -9.66 -3.66
C VAL A 198 -14.16 -9.10 -5.05
N SER A 199 -14.16 -7.77 -5.18
CA SER A 199 -14.37 -7.07 -6.45
C SER A 199 -13.07 -6.85 -7.22
N GLY A 200 -11.93 -6.93 -6.55
CA GLY A 200 -10.61 -6.78 -7.15
C GLY A 200 -9.50 -7.10 -6.15
N LEU A 201 -8.37 -7.50 -6.70
CA LEU A 201 -7.14 -7.76 -5.94
C LEU A 201 -6.04 -6.82 -6.42
N ALA A 202 -5.04 -6.60 -5.56
CA ALA A 202 -3.85 -5.81 -5.88
C ALA A 202 -4.18 -4.43 -6.49
N ARG A 203 -5.14 -3.70 -5.89
CA ARG A 203 -5.45 -2.32 -6.28
C ARG A 203 -4.39 -1.40 -5.72
N THR A 204 -3.50 -0.91 -6.59
CA THR A 204 -2.27 -0.19 -6.21
C THR A 204 -2.38 1.34 -6.29
N GLU A 205 -3.42 1.86 -6.93
CA GLU A 205 -3.58 3.32 -7.16
C GLU A 205 -4.44 4.01 -6.10
N VAL A 206 -4.80 3.32 -5.00
CA VAL A 206 -5.79 3.82 -4.04
C VAL A 206 -5.25 3.71 -2.62
N GLY A 207 -5.28 4.80 -1.85
CA GLY A 207 -5.02 4.80 -0.41
C GLY A 207 -3.70 5.41 0.03
N ALA A 208 -3.51 5.45 1.36
CA ALA A 208 -2.39 6.11 2.03
C ALA A 208 -1.24 5.17 2.43
N SER A 209 -1.34 3.85 2.17
CA SER A 209 -0.25 2.94 2.52
C SER A 209 0.79 2.86 1.40
N ASP A 210 2.05 2.73 1.80
CA ASP A 210 3.20 2.63 0.88
C ASP A 210 3.14 1.40 -0.04
N PHE A 211 2.36 0.38 0.33
CA PHE A 211 2.21 -0.83 -0.48
C PHE A 211 1.06 -0.74 -1.47
N GLY A 212 0.07 0.14 -1.21
CA GLY A 212 -1.05 0.40 -2.13
C GLY A 212 -1.86 -0.83 -2.53
N VAL A 213 -1.58 -2.01 -1.97
CA VAL A 213 -2.24 -3.26 -2.37
C VAL A 213 -3.34 -3.61 -1.40
N TYR A 214 -4.56 -3.59 -1.90
CA TYR A 214 -5.77 -3.84 -1.12
C TYR A 214 -6.64 -4.90 -1.79
N ILE A 215 -7.42 -5.60 -0.98
CA ILE A 215 -8.60 -6.35 -1.43
C ILE A 215 -9.72 -5.33 -1.59
N GLN A 216 -10.21 -5.16 -2.82
CA GLN A 216 -11.41 -4.37 -3.07
C GLN A 216 -12.65 -5.24 -2.86
N THR A 217 -13.68 -4.69 -2.18
CA THR A 217 -14.96 -5.36 -1.97
C THR A 217 -16.12 -4.39 -2.16
N ASP A 218 -17.28 -4.90 -2.55
CA ASP A 218 -18.55 -4.18 -2.55
C ASP A 218 -19.35 -4.38 -1.26
N ALA A 219 -18.87 -5.21 -0.33
CA ALA A 219 -19.38 -5.23 1.03
C ALA A 219 -19.32 -3.81 1.61
N ALA A 220 -20.45 -3.32 2.14
CA ALA A 220 -20.53 -1.94 2.61
C ALA A 220 -19.58 -1.70 3.80
N ILE A 221 -18.51 -0.96 3.56
CA ILE A 221 -17.61 -0.45 4.61
C ILE A 221 -18.11 0.95 4.98
N ASN A 222 -18.30 1.19 6.26
CA ASN A 222 -18.73 2.47 6.83
C ASN A 222 -17.85 2.84 8.03
N PRO A 223 -17.84 4.10 8.48
CA PRO A 223 -17.15 4.49 9.70
C PRO A 223 -17.54 3.59 10.87
N GLY A 224 -16.54 3.01 11.54
CA GLY A 224 -16.68 2.02 12.60
C GLY A 224 -16.37 0.58 12.19
N ASN A 225 -16.42 0.22 10.89
CA ASN A 225 -15.94 -1.07 10.41
C ASN A 225 -14.42 -1.11 10.23
N SER A 226 -13.75 0.05 10.15
CA SER A 226 -12.29 0.14 10.03
C SER A 226 -11.61 -0.57 11.19
N GLY A 227 -10.61 -1.39 10.91
CA GLY A 227 -9.94 -2.28 11.87
C GLY A 227 -10.64 -3.60 12.11
N GLY A 228 -11.90 -3.75 11.71
CA GLY A 228 -12.64 -5.00 11.77
C GLY A 228 -12.28 -5.97 10.63
N PRO A 229 -12.64 -7.25 10.74
CA PRO A 229 -12.28 -8.27 9.77
C PRO A 229 -13.13 -8.24 8.50
N LEU A 230 -12.49 -8.53 7.37
CA LEU A 230 -13.09 -9.09 6.18
C LEU A 230 -12.89 -10.61 6.23
N VAL A 231 -13.97 -11.38 6.22
CA VAL A 231 -13.91 -12.85 6.37
C VAL A 231 -14.45 -13.57 5.14
N ASP A 232 -13.89 -14.74 4.89
CA ASP A 232 -14.35 -15.67 3.85
C ASP A 232 -15.56 -16.51 4.34
N MET A 233 -16.04 -17.41 3.48
CA MET A 233 -17.14 -18.30 3.81
C MET A 233 -16.75 -19.46 4.74
N ASP A 234 -15.47 -19.67 4.96
CA ASP A 234 -14.93 -20.59 5.99
C ASP A 234 -14.78 -19.90 7.35
N GLY A 235 -14.99 -18.57 7.41
CA GLY A 235 -14.89 -17.73 8.60
C GLY A 235 -13.46 -17.43 9.00
N ASN A 236 -12.53 -17.39 8.07
CA ASN A 236 -11.16 -16.95 8.28
C ASN A 236 -11.01 -15.47 7.93
N LEU A 237 -10.07 -14.80 8.60
CA LEU A 237 -9.70 -13.43 8.30
C LEU A 237 -8.89 -13.40 6.99
N ILE A 238 -9.47 -12.86 5.91
CA ILE A 238 -8.79 -12.63 4.63
C ILE A 238 -8.25 -11.20 4.49
N GLY A 239 -8.71 -10.28 5.33
CA GLY A 239 -8.22 -8.91 5.38
C GLY A 239 -8.76 -8.11 6.55
N VAL A 240 -8.18 -6.93 6.78
CA VAL A 240 -8.66 -5.93 7.76
C VAL A 240 -9.25 -4.77 7.01
N ASN A 241 -10.54 -4.47 7.25
CA ASN A 241 -11.24 -3.34 6.62
C ASN A 241 -10.54 -2.03 6.98
N THR A 242 -10.32 -1.14 6.00
CA THR A 242 -9.59 0.10 6.27
C THR A 242 -10.34 1.35 5.81
N PHE A 243 -10.59 1.57 4.54
CA PHE A 243 -11.21 2.80 4.05
C PHE A 243 -12.15 2.55 2.86
N ILE A 244 -12.89 3.61 2.49
CA ILE A 244 -13.74 3.68 1.31
C ILE A 244 -13.29 4.82 0.40
N VAL A 245 -13.46 4.66 -0.89
CA VAL A 245 -13.39 5.77 -1.85
C VAL A 245 -14.78 6.35 -2.02
N SER A 246 -15.05 7.45 -1.33
CA SER A 246 -16.37 8.08 -1.34
C SER A 246 -16.25 9.59 -1.26
N ARG A 247 -17.05 10.31 -2.07
CA ARG A 247 -17.17 11.78 -1.97
C ARG A 247 -18.11 12.22 -0.85
N SER A 248 -19.00 11.35 -0.40
CA SER A 248 -20.01 11.63 0.63
C SER A 248 -19.64 11.11 2.02
N GLY A 249 -18.52 10.37 2.16
CA GLY A 249 -18.13 9.70 3.41
C GLY A 249 -18.93 8.44 3.75
N SER A 250 -19.87 8.03 2.88
CA SER A 250 -20.65 6.79 3.02
C SER A 250 -20.23 5.78 1.95
N SER A 251 -20.45 4.49 2.19
CA SER A 251 -20.13 3.43 1.24
C SER A 251 -20.81 3.69 -0.13
N SER A 252 -19.99 3.68 -1.17
CA SER A 252 -20.42 3.76 -2.58
C SER A 252 -20.35 2.41 -3.30
N GLY A 253 -20.21 1.29 -2.56
CA GLY A 253 -19.95 -0.03 -3.12
C GLY A 253 -18.48 -0.26 -3.49
N VAL A 254 -17.56 0.59 -3.01
CA VAL A 254 -16.12 0.44 -3.20
C VAL A 254 -15.44 0.58 -1.84
N GLY A 255 -15.19 -0.55 -1.20
CA GLY A 255 -14.46 -0.67 0.05
C GLY A 255 -13.12 -1.36 -0.15
N PHE A 256 -12.20 -1.16 0.79
CA PHE A 256 -10.86 -1.71 0.76
C PHE A 256 -10.49 -2.37 2.08
N ALA A 257 -9.78 -3.50 1.98
CA ALA A 257 -9.23 -4.20 3.13
C ALA A 257 -7.74 -4.53 2.91
N ILE A 258 -6.96 -4.46 3.97
CA ILE A 258 -5.54 -4.83 3.99
C ILE A 258 -5.45 -6.36 3.97
N PRO A 259 -4.72 -6.99 3.02
CA PRO A 259 -4.69 -8.45 2.88
C PRO A 259 -4.13 -9.18 4.10
N ALA A 260 -4.66 -10.38 4.37
CA ALA A 260 -4.24 -11.24 5.50
C ALA A 260 -2.74 -11.55 5.52
N ALA A 261 -2.08 -11.62 4.36
CA ALA A 261 -0.64 -11.82 4.27
C ALA A 261 0.16 -10.71 5.00
N LEU A 262 -0.23 -9.43 4.83
CA LEU A 262 0.38 -8.32 5.56
C LEU A 262 -0.01 -8.35 7.04
N VAL A 263 -1.27 -8.63 7.36
CA VAL A 263 -1.74 -8.76 8.76
C VAL A 263 -0.92 -9.81 9.49
N ARG A 264 -0.70 -10.98 8.90
CA ARG A 264 0.11 -12.06 9.46
C ARG A 264 1.55 -11.59 9.76
N ARG A 265 2.19 -10.88 8.80
CA ARG A 265 3.55 -10.34 8.98
C ARG A 265 3.65 -9.38 10.17
N VAL A 266 2.68 -8.48 10.31
CA VAL A 266 2.64 -7.49 11.41
C VAL A 266 2.44 -8.20 12.75
N VAL A 267 1.50 -9.16 12.83
CA VAL A 267 1.23 -9.95 14.05
C VAL A 267 2.42 -10.81 14.47
N GLU A 268 3.08 -11.48 13.53
CA GLU A 268 4.29 -12.27 13.79
C GLU A 268 5.43 -11.40 14.32
N THR A 269 5.63 -10.21 13.74
CA THR A 269 6.65 -9.26 14.19
C THR A 269 6.38 -8.81 15.62
N ALA A 270 5.14 -8.42 15.93
CA ALA A 270 4.72 -8.02 17.28
C ALA A 270 4.89 -9.18 18.28
N GLY A 271 4.53 -10.41 17.89
CA GLY A 271 4.66 -11.61 18.74
C GLY A 271 6.11 -11.99 19.02
N GLY A 272 7.04 -11.66 18.15
CA GLY A 272 8.49 -11.84 18.31
C GLY A 272 9.17 -10.73 19.13
N GLY A 273 8.42 -9.76 19.67
CA GLY A 273 8.97 -8.62 20.41
C GLY A 273 9.60 -7.54 19.51
N GLY A 274 9.32 -7.58 18.20
CA GLY A 274 9.76 -6.55 17.27
C GLY A 274 8.90 -5.29 17.41
N HIS A 275 9.53 -4.12 17.42
CA HIS A 275 8.86 -2.81 17.50
C HIS A 275 8.64 -2.17 16.14
N ALA A 276 9.18 -2.73 15.07
CA ALA A 276 9.02 -2.28 13.70
C ALA A 276 9.01 -3.47 12.74
N VAL A 277 8.17 -3.40 11.72
CA VAL A 277 8.10 -4.43 10.68
C VAL A 277 9.31 -4.27 9.75
N LEU A 278 10.24 -5.23 9.84
CA LEU A 278 11.35 -5.31 8.88
C LEU A 278 10.81 -5.84 7.55
N ARG A 279 10.92 -5.01 6.52
CA ARG A 279 10.44 -5.33 5.18
C ARG A 279 11.57 -5.75 4.29
N PRO A 280 11.47 -6.92 3.66
CA PRO A 280 12.43 -7.29 2.65
C PRO A 280 12.31 -6.38 1.43
N TRP A 281 13.42 -6.17 0.76
CA TRP A 281 13.56 -5.31 -0.39
C TRP A 281 14.30 -6.02 -1.51
N LEU A 282 13.73 -5.99 -2.71
CA LEU A 282 14.36 -6.61 -3.87
C LEU A 282 15.49 -5.76 -4.46
N GLY A 283 15.39 -4.45 -4.31
CA GLY A 283 16.36 -3.52 -4.90
C GLY A 283 16.18 -3.34 -6.40
N VAL A 284 14.93 -3.39 -6.87
CA VAL A 284 14.58 -3.19 -8.27
C VAL A 284 13.57 -2.05 -8.37
N ARG A 285 13.93 -1.02 -9.15
CA ARG A 285 12.96 -0.04 -9.64
C ARG A 285 12.37 -0.57 -10.92
N ALA A 286 11.06 -0.75 -10.93
CA ALA A 286 10.36 -1.31 -12.07
C ALA A 286 9.30 -0.34 -12.60
N THR A 287 8.95 -0.48 -13.86
CA THR A 287 7.87 0.26 -14.50
C THR A 287 6.90 -0.72 -15.14
N ALA A 288 5.60 -0.46 -15.03
CA ALA A 288 4.59 -1.30 -15.67
C ALA A 288 4.81 -1.32 -17.19
N VAL A 289 4.62 -2.49 -17.80
CA VAL A 289 4.67 -2.63 -19.27
C VAL A 289 3.41 -2.00 -19.84
N THR A 290 3.54 -0.84 -20.48
CA THR A 290 2.44 -0.18 -21.20
C THR A 290 2.15 -0.86 -22.53
N SER A 291 1.01 -0.53 -23.17
CA SER A 291 0.69 -1.04 -24.52
C SER A 291 1.76 -0.72 -25.55
N ASP A 292 2.39 0.45 -25.47
CA ASP A 292 3.44 0.85 -26.41
C ASP A 292 4.76 0.11 -26.12
N ALA A 293 5.09 -0.09 -24.84
CA ALA A 293 6.24 -0.91 -24.45
C ALA A 293 6.03 -2.37 -24.87
N ALA A 294 4.84 -2.92 -24.72
CA ALA A 294 4.51 -4.28 -25.17
C ALA A 294 4.75 -4.45 -26.67
N LYS A 295 4.25 -3.51 -27.49
CA LYS A 295 4.50 -3.50 -28.95
C LYS A 295 5.99 -3.44 -29.28
N ALA A 296 6.74 -2.58 -28.61
CA ALA A 296 8.19 -2.45 -28.83
C ALA A 296 8.96 -3.73 -28.44
N LEU A 297 8.46 -4.46 -27.45
CA LEU A 297 9.01 -5.74 -27.00
C LEU A 297 8.51 -6.96 -27.81
N GLY A 298 7.62 -6.76 -28.77
CA GLY A 298 7.00 -7.85 -29.55
C GLY A 298 6.07 -8.73 -28.74
N LEU A 299 5.40 -8.17 -27.73
CA LEU A 299 4.43 -8.87 -26.89
C LEU A 299 3.01 -8.67 -27.42
N ASP A 300 2.19 -9.69 -27.31
CA ASP A 300 0.76 -9.65 -27.73
C ASP A 300 -0.08 -8.74 -26.83
N ARG A 301 0.33 -8.57 -25.56
CA ARG A 301 -0.36 -7.74 -24.57
C ARG A 301 0.61 -7.18 -23.54
N PRO A 302 0.24 -6.08 -22.85
CA PRO A 302 0.95 -5.62 -21.66
C PRO A 302 0.93 -6.70 -20.58
N GLU A 303 2.08 -7.05 -20.05
CA GLU A 303 2.22 -7.98 -18.91
C GLU A 303 3.50 -7.69 -18.15
N GLY A 304 3.47 -7.86 -16.83
CA GLY A 304 4.65 -7.72 -16.00
C GLY A 304 5.17 -6.28 -15.88
N VAL A 305 6.35 -6.17 -15.29
CA VAL A 305 7.09 -4.91 -15.09
C VAL A 305 8.49 -5.01 -15.66
N LEU A 306 9.01 -3.90 -16.19
CA LEU A 306 10.40 -3.79 -16.64
C LEU A 306 11.28 -3.30 -15.50
N ALA A 307 12.37 -3.99 -15.23
CA ALA A 307 13.42 -3.53 -14.34
C ALA A 307 14.15 -2.33 -14.98
N ALA A 308 13.78 -1.13 -14.55
CA ALA A 308 14.38 0.12 -15.04
C ALA A 308 15.76 0.36 -14.40
N ASP A 309 15.85 0.10 -13.08
CA ASP A 309 17.09 0.17 -12.32
C ASP A 309 17.21 -1.03 -11.38
N VAL A 310 18.42 -1.53 -11.21
CA VAL A 310 18.75 -2.59 -10.25
C VAL A 310 19.82 -2.07 -9.30
N TYR A 311 19.52 -2.04 -8.00
CA TYR A 311 20.44 -1.50 -7.00
C TYR A 311 21.63 -2.43 -6.81
N PRO A 312 22.89 -1.92 -7.00
CA PRO A 312 24.09 -2.74 -6.81
C PRO A 312 24.17 -3.27 -5.37
N GLY A 313 24.30 -4.59 -5.22
CA GLY A 313 24.32 -5.24 -3.90
C GLY A 313 22.93 -5.46 -3.28
N GLY A 314 21.84 -5.11 -3.98
CA GLY A 314 20.48 -5.50 -3.59
C GLY A 314 20.19 -6.97 -3.88
N SER A 315 19.12 -7.50 -3.28
CA SER A 315 18.71 -8.91 -3.43
C SER A 315 18.44 -9.30 -4.88
N GLY A 316 17.87 -8.39 -5.67
CA GLY A 316 17.62 -8.57 -7.10
C GLY A 316 18.91 -8.68 -7.91
N ALA A 317 19.89 -7.81 -7.65
CA ALA A 317 21.20 -7.87 -8.30
C ALA A 317 21.93 -9.18 -7.95
N ALA A 318 21.89 -9.60 -6.69
CA ALA A 318 22.47 -10.85 -6.23
C ALA A 318 21.80 -12.08 -6.87
N ALA A 319 20.51 -12.02 -7.15
CA ALA A 319 19.75 -13.04 -7.87
C ALA A 319 20.02 -13.05 -9.38
N GLY A 320 20.74 -12.04 -9.90
CA GLY A 320 21.05 -11.91 -11.31
C GLY A 320 19.98 -11.19 -12.14
N ILE A 321 19.10 -10.37 -11.53
CA ILE A 321 18.24 -9.43 -12.27
C ILE A 321 19.12 -8.37 -12.91
N GLU A 322 18.83 -8.03 -14.15
CA GLU A 322 19.50 -6.98 -14.93
C GLU A 322 18.50 -5.92 -15.38
N THR A 323 18.98 -4.69 -15.58
CA THR A 323 18.17 -3.65 -16.20
C THR A 323 17.68 -4.09 -17.57
N GLY A 324 16.38 -3.93 -17.82
CA GLY A 324 15.69 -4.41 -19.03
C GLY A 324 15.05 -5.80 -18.88
N ASP A 325 15.23 -6.50 -17.76
CA ASP A 325 14.46 -7.71 -17.49
C ASP A 325 12.99 -7.37 -17.31
N GLN A 326 12.13 -8.20 -17.88
CA GLN A 326 10.70 -8.17 -17.62
C GLN A 326 10.36 -9.16 -16.51
N ILE A 327 9.96 -8.66 -15.34
CA ILE A 327 9.52 -9.48 -14.22
C ILE A 327 8.03 -9.74 -14.38
N LEU A 328 7.65 -11.01 -14.49
CA LEU A 328 6.28 -11.45 -14.76
C LEU A 328 5.55 -11.94 -13.52
N ALA A 329 6.27 -12.62 -12.61
CA ALA A 329 5.68 -13.18 -11.42
C ALA A 329 6.70 -13.30 -10.28
N VAL A 330 6.17 -13.32 -9.05
CA VAL A 330 6.85 -13.64 -7.80
C VAL A 330 6.13 -14.84 -7.20
N ASP A 331 6.83 -15.95 -6.97
CA ASP A 331 6.28 -17.23 -6.48
C ASP A 331 5.00 -17.69 -7.22
N GLY A 332 4.98 -17.46 -8.54
CA GLY A 332 3.83 -17.78 -9.41
C GLY A 332 2.71 -16.73 -9.41
N GLN A 333 2.73 -15.75 -8.54
CA GLN A 333 1.75 -14.66 -8.53
C GLN A 333 2.17 -13.54 -9.50
N ALA A 334 1.26 -13.15 -10.41
CA ALA A 334 1.55 -12.18 -11.46
C ALA A 334 1.85 -10.78 -10.88
N VAL A 335 2.83 -10.12 -11.47
CA VAL A 335 3.23 -8.73 -11.16
C VAL A 335 2.77 -7.84 -12.30
N ASN A 336 2.08 -6.73 -11.99
CA ASN A 336 1.58 -5.80 -13.00
C ASN A 336 2.15 -4.37 -12.86
N ASP A 337 2.65 -4.01 -11.67
CA ASP A 337 3.23 -2.70 -11.38
C ASP A 337 4.25 -2.79 -10.23
N GLN A 338 4.91 -1.65 -9.93
CA GLN A 338 5.93 -1.57 -8.87
C GLN A 338 5.34 -1.86 -7.48
N ALA A 339 4.13 -1.40 -7.19
CA ALA A 339 3.53 -1.59 -5.88
C ALA A 339 3.16 -3.06 -5.65
N GLY A 340 2.64 -3.76 -6.69
CA GLY A 340 2.41 -5.19 -6.66
C GLY A 340 3.70 -5.99 -6.46
N LEU A 341 4.79 -5.61 -7.13
CA LEU A 341 6.10 -6.21 -6.90
C LEU A 341 6.56 -6.03 -5.45
N ASN A 342 6.50 -4.80 -4.94
CA ASN A 342 6.89 -4.48 -3.57
C ASN A 342 6.03 -5.23 -2.54
N TYR A 343 4.72 -5.33 -2.78
CA TYR A 343 3.80 -6.08 -1.93
C TYR A 343 4.17 -7.56 -1.84
N LEU A 344 4.32 -8.23 -2.98
CA LEU A 344 4.66 -9.65 -3.01
C LEU A 344 5.98 -9.93 -2.28
N ILE A 345 6.97 -9.06 -2.45
CA ILE A 345 8.22 -9.14 -1.69
C ILE A 345 7.99 -8.91 -0.19
N ALA A 346 7.16 -7.92 0.20
CA ALA A 346 6.93 -7.57 1.60
C ALA A 346 6.14 -8.62 2.40
N THR A 347 5.46 -9.57 1.74
CA THR A 347 4.79 -10.70 2.41
C THR A 347 5.78 -11.73 2.96
N HIS A 348 7.03 -11.72 2.51
CA HIS A 348 8.10 -12.61 2.97
C HIS A 348 8.83 -12.05 4.19
N ARG A 349 9.67 -12.88 4.79
CA ARG A 349 10.61 -12.47 5.85
C ARG A 349 11.97 -12.13 5.24
N PRO A 350 12.74 -11.21 5.83
CA PRO A 350 14.14 -11.04 5.45
C PRO A 350 14.88 -12.38 5.58
N GLY A 351 15.57 -12.78 4.50
CA GLY A 351 16.27 -14.07 4.38
C GLY A 351 15.52 -15.15 3.61
N ASP A 352 14.21 -15.00 3.42
CA ASP A 352 13.42 -15.97 2.64
C ASP A 352 13.89 -16.00 1.18
N ALA A 353 13.77 -17.17 0.57
CA ALA A 353 13.99 -17.38 -0.85
C ALA A 353 12.69 -17.13 -1.62
N VAL A 354 12.74 -16.29 -2.63
CA VAL A 354 11.62 -15.92 -3.49
C VAL A 354 11.95 -16.29 -4.93
N THR A 355 11.02 -16.93 -5.62
CA THR A 355 11.19 -17.34 -7.01
C THR A 355 10.63 -16.26 -7.94
N LEU A 356 11.48 -15.68 -8.78
CA LEU A 356 11.11 -14.67 -9.75
C LEU A 356 11.01 -15.29 -11.15
N THR A 357 9.87 -15.14 -11.80
CA THR A 357 9.74 -15.47 -13.23
C THR A 357 10.06 -14.24 -14.04
N VAL A 358 11.13 -14.28 -14.81
CA VAL A 358 11.58 -13.16 -15.64
C VAL A 358 11.68 -13.54 -17.10
N ARG A 359 11.49 -12.56 -18.00
CA ARG A 359 11.78 -12.68 -19.43
C ARG A 359 12.93 -11.76 -19.78
N ARG A 360 14.02 -12.35 -20.32
CA ARG A 360 15.22 -11.61 -20.79
C ARG A 360 15.49 -11.96 -22.24
N HIS A 361 15.52 -10.97 -23.12
CA HIS A 361 15.71 -11.15 -24.56
C HIS A 361 14.76 -12.22 -25.15
N GLY A 362 13.49 -12.17 -24.78
CA GLY A 362 12.45 -13.11 -25.22
C GLY A 362 12.49 -14.50 -24.58
N LYS A 363 13.48 -14.82 -23.72
CA LYS A 363 13.61 -16.12 -23.08
C LYS A 363 13.14 -16.07 -21.62
N MET A 364 12.31 -17.03 -21.24
CA MET A 364 11.87 -17.21 -19.85
C MET A 364 13.02 -17.73 -18.98
N ARG A 365 13.13 -17.20 -17.78
CA ARG A 365 14.10 -17.60 -16.75
C ARG A 365 13.40 -17.63 -15.41
N SER A 366 13.85 -18.55 -14.54
CA SER A 366 13.50 -18.57 -13.12
C SER A 366 14.74 -18.16 -12.34
N LEU A 367 14.62 -17.11 -11.52
CA LEU A 367 15.70 -16.62 -10.66
C LEU A 367 15.24 -16.78 -9.21
N VAL A 368 16.16 -17.15 -8.32
CA VAL A 368 15.88 -17.21 -6.88
C VAL A 368 16.59 -16.06 -6.19
N ALA A 369 15.81 -15.19 -5.55
CA ALA A 369 16.32 -14.08 -4.76
C ALA A 369 16.16 -14.37 -3.28
N HIS A 370 17.25 -14.24 -2.50
CA HIS A 370 17.16 -14.23 -1.04
C HIS A 370 16.92 -12.78 -0.61
N VAL A 371 15.65 -12.46 -0.31
CA VAL A 371 15.24 -11.09 -0.03
C VAL A 371 15.76 -10.63 1.33
N GLN A 372 16.38 -9.46 1.37
CA GLN A 372 16.97 -8.85 2.57
C GLN A 372 16.35 -7.49 2.83
N VAL A 373 16.54 -6.96 4.03
CA VAL A 373 16.17 -5.57 4.31
C VAL A 373 16.98 -4.60 3.45
N SER A 374 16.44 -3.41 3.22
CA SER A 374 17.15 -2.35 2.50
C SER A 374 18.51 -2.07 3.16
N PRO A 375 19.61 -2.01 2.40
CA PRO A 375 20.95 -1.83 2.95
C PRO A 375 21.14 -0.40 3.49
N GLU A 376 21.83 -0.28 4.63
CA GLU A 376 22.27 1.00 5.19
C GLU A 376 23.69 1.35 4.68
N THR A 377 23.81 1.45 3.36
CA THR A 377 25.06 1.80 2.68
C THR A 377 24.81 3.00 1.75
N PRO A 378 25.43 4.16 1.99
CA PRO A 378 26.35 4.47 3.09
C PRO A 378 25.70 4.40 4.48
N ALA A 379 26.51 4.16 5.53
CA ALA A 379 26.02 4.18 6.92
C ALA A 379 25.38 5.54 7.23
N ARG A 380 24.37 5.58 8.08
CA ARG A 380 23.51 6.75 8.36
C ARG A 380 24.26 8.06 8.67
N ASP A 381 25.27 8.03 9.51
CA ASP A 381 26.08 9.19 9.93
C ASP A 381 25.22 10.45 10.26
N GLU A 382 24.33 10.32 11.25
CA GLU A 382 23.47 11.42 11.67
C GLU A 382 24.28 12.49 12.41
N ARG A 383 24.26 13.74 11.92
CA ARG A 383 24.98 14.86 12.50
C ARG A 383 24.18 16.14 12.54
N VAL A 384 24.41 16.93 13.60
CA VAL A 384 24.03 18.34 13.64
C VAL A 384 25.19 19.15 13.05
N LEU A 385 24.92 19.89 11.97
CA LEU A 385 25.94 20.71 11.32
C LEU A 385 26.25 21.96 12.15
N ALA A 386 27.54 22.16 12.46
CA ALA A 386 28.06 23.31 13.22
C ALA A 386 28.89 24.22 12.31
N GLY A 387 29.31 25.38 12.85
CA GLY A 387 30.16 26.34 12.13
C GLY A 387 29.39 27.47 11.44
N ARG A 388 30.09 28.43 10.85
CA ARG A 388 29.48 29.55 10.13
C ARG A 388 29.17 29.16 8.66
N GLN A 389 28.05 28.55 8.44
CA GLN A 389 27.61 28.08 7.12
C GLN A 389 26.08 27.99 7.03
N PRO A 390 25.46 27.97 5.83
CA PRO A 390 24.01 28.09 5.65
C PRO A 390 23.17 27.01 6.32
N LEU A 391 23.71 25.79 6.48
CA LEU A 391 23.03 24.64 7.10
C LEU A 391 23.32 24.53 8.63
N GLN A 392 23.87 25.59 9.26
CA GLN A 392 24.17 25.56 10.70
C GLN A 392 22.90 25.26 11.52
N GLY A 393 23.00 24.26 12.40
CA GLY A 393 21.93 23.81 13.29
C GLY A 393 20.99 22.76 12.65
N ALA A 394 21.17 22.45 11.37
CA ALA A 394 20.44 21.38 10.72
C ALA A 394 20.96 20.01 11.16
N THR A 395 20.04 19.05 11.33
CA THR A 395 20.36 17.62 11.47
C THR A 395 20.29 16.97 10.11
N VAL A 396 21.37 16.33 9.72
CA VAL A 396 21.49 15.68 8.40
C VAL A 396 21.91 14.23 8.53
N VAL A 397 21.58 13.40 7.55
CA VAL A 397 21.95 11.97 7.48
C VAL A 397 22.38 11.60 6.07
N ASN A 398 23.23 10.59 5.97
CA ASN A 398 23.50 9.95 4.67
C ASN A 398 22.24 9.27 4.13
N LEU A 399 21.91 9.52 2.87
CA LEU A 399 20.79 8.87 2.22
C LEU A 399 21.24 7.50 1.68
N SER A 400 20.83 6.45 2.37
CA SER A 400 20.94 5.05 1.95
C SER A 400 19.55 4.49 1.62
N PRO A 401 19.40 3.33 0.96
CA PRO A 401 18.10 2.70 0.77
C PRO A 401 17.29 2.52 2.07
N ALA A 402 17.94 2.11 3.16
CA ALA A 402 17.30 1.96 4.47
C ALA A 402 16.81 3.31 5.04
N VAL A 403 17.60 4.36 4.92
CA VAL A 403 17.21 5.72 5.35
C VAL A 403 16.10 6.24 4.45
N ALA A 404 16.19 6.09 3.13
CA ALA A 404 15.14 6.49 2.19
C ALA A 404 13.81 5.79 2.51
N ASP A 405 13.85 4.48 2.75
CA ASP A 405 12.69 3.68 3.14
C ASP A 405 12.04 4.20 4.44
N GLN A 406 12.84 4.55 5.46
CA GLN A 406 12.36 5.11 6.72
C GLN A 406 11.60 6.44 6.56
N TYR A 407 12.01 7.26 5.59
CA TYR A 407 11.41 8.59 5.34
C TYR A 407 10.43 8.61 4.17
N GLY A 408 10.02 7.44 3.63
CA GLY A 408 9.08 7.34 2.50
C GLY A 408 9.65 7.93 1.20
N LEU A 409 10.97 7.91 1.03
CA LEU A 409 11.67 8.40 -0.15
C LEU A 409 12.04 7.25 -1.08
N ASP A 410 12.28 7.57 -2.37
CA ASP A 410 12.78 6.60 -3.33
C ASP A 410 14.15 6.03 -2.88
N PRO A 411 14.27 4.70 -2.67
CA PRO A 411 15.50 4.05 -2.20
C PRO A 411 16.71 4.22 -3.14
N PHE A 412 16.51 4.65 -4.37
CA PHE A 412 17.58 4.90 -5.34
C PHE A 412 18.14 6.32 -5.28
N LEU A 413 17.55 7.20 -4.47
CA LEU A 413 18.07 8.56 -4.28
C LEU A 413 19.41 8.53 -3.57
N LYS A 414 20.29 9.47 -3.95
CA LYS A 414 21.61 9.65 -3.34
C LYS A 414 21.74 11.08 -2.83
N GLY A 415 22.59 11.31 -1.86
CA GLY A 415 22.84 12.64 -1.30
C GLY A 415 22.77 12.64 0.21
N VAL A 416 22.59 13.84 0.78
CA VAL A 416 22.46 14.04 2.22
C VAL A 416 21.07 14.57 2.53
N LEU A 417 20.31 13.82 3.31
CA LEU A 417 18.94 14.18 3.71
C LEU A 417 18.99 15.12 4.92
N LEU A 418 18.24 16.21 4.83
CA LEU A 418 17.98 17.10 5.98
C LEU A 418 16.77 16.55 6.75
N VAL A 419 17.04 16.07 7.96
CA VAL A 419 16.00 15.48 8.84
C VAL A 419 15.31 16.57 9.67
N ARG A 420 16.07 17.56 10.13
CA ARG A 420 15.56 18.71 10.90
C ARG A 420 16.32 19.97 10.52
N SER A 421 15.61 21.07 10.26
CA SER A 421 16.22 22.36 9.97
C SER A 421 16.67 23.11 11.26
N GLY A 422 16.16 22.67 12.42
CA GLY A 422 16.39 23.38 13.70
C GLY A 422 15.68 24.75 13.73
N GLN A 423 16.05 25.56 14.74
CA GLN A 423 15.57 26.95 14.86
C GLN A 423 16.65 27.99 14.49
N GLY A 424 17.73 27.53 13.86
CA GLY A 424 18.95 28.28 13.58
C GLY A 424 19.01 28.95 12.22
N VAL A 425 20.23 29.02 11.69
CA VAL A 425 20.54 29.61 10.37
C VAL A 425 19.87 28.86 9.25
N ALA A 426 19.89 27.51 9.28
CA ALA A 426 19.30 26.68 8.24
C ALA A 426 17.81 26.97 8.03
N ALA A 427 17.01 27.06 9.11
CA ALA A 427 15.57 27.38 9.02
C ALA A 427 15.34 28.77 8.44
N ARG A 428 16.13 29.80 8.88
CA ARG A 428 16.02 31.15 8.34
C ARG A 428 16.44 31.26 6.87
N ALA A 429 17.35 30.41 6.45
CA ALA A 429 17.78 30.30 5.05
C ALA A 429 16.78 29.53 4.15
N GLY A 430 15.68 29.02 4.73
CA GLY A 430 14.60 28.35 4.00
C GLY A 430 14.79 26.87 3.76
N PHE A 431 15.77 26.23 4.41
CA PHE A 431 15.91 24.78 4.38
C PHE A 431 14.81 24.10 5.18
N GLN A 432 14.27 23.00 4.66
CA GLN A 432 13.16 22.26 5.24
C GLN A 432 13.51 20.78 5.46
N PRO A 433 12.92 20.11 6.46
CA PRO A 433 12.98 18.66 6.56
C PRO A 433 12.51 18.02 5.25
N GLY A 434 13.21 17.00 4.78
CA GLY A 434 12.97 16.36 3.49
C GLY A 434 13.82 16.91 2.32
N ASP A 435 14.54 18.02 2.50
CA ASP A 435 15.49 18.50 1.49
C ASP A 435 16.66 17.52 1.37
N ILE A 436 17.05 17.19 0.14
CA ILE A 436 18.21 16.34 -0.14
C ILE A 436 19.30 17.21 -0.78
N VAL A 437 20.42 17.41 -0.07
CA VAL A 437 21.56 18.13 -0.64
C VAL A 437 22.26 17.25 -1.67
N ARG A 438 22.33 17.76 -2.92
CA ARG A 438 22.86 17.05 -4.09
C ARG A 438 24.25 17.55 -4.48
N ALA A 439 24.51 18.83 -4.32
CA ALA A 439 25.82 19.42 -4.67
C ALA A 439 26.08 20.70 -3.85
N VAL A 440 27.36 21.00 -3.63
CA VAL A 440 27.87 22.28 -3.10
C VAL A 440 28.91 22.80 -4.07
N ASN A 441 28.74 24.05 -4.55
CA ASN A 441 29.61 24.70 -5.54
C ASN A 441 29.86 23.85 -6.80
N GLY A 442 28.81 23.12 -7.25
CA GLY A 442 28.85 22.22 -8.41
C GLY A 442 29.53 20.86 -8.14
N ARG A 443 30.08 20.63 -6.96
CA ARG A 443 30.62 19.31 -6.57
C ARG A 443 29.50 18.41 -6.04
N PRO A 444 29.27 17.22 -6.60
CA PRO A 444 28.30 16.28 -6.07
C PRO A 444 28.60 15.92 -4.62
N ILE A 445 27.54 15.79 -3.83
CA ILE A 445 27.59 15.39 -2.42
C ILE A 445 26.82 14.07 -2.27
N SER A 446 27.47 13.07 -1.71
CA SER A 446 26.91 11.75 -1.45
C SER A 446 26.88 11.40 0.05
N THR A 447 27.73 12.05 0.86
CA THR A 447 27.86 11.76 2.29
C THR A 447 27.86 13.02 3.13
N VAL A 448 27.48 12.88 4.41
CA VAL A 448 27.56 13.95 5.42
C VAL A 448 28.98 14.43 5.62
N ALA A 449 29.95 13.53 5.54
CA ALA A 449 31.37 13.88 5.63
C ALA A 449 31.82 14.80 4.47
N GLU A 450 31.42 14.47 3.25
CA GLU A 450 31.67 15.32 2.06
C GLU A 450 30.97 16.67 2.18
N LEU A 451 29.70 16.69 2.63
CA LEU A 451 28.95 17.92 2.85
C LEU A 451 29.66 18.82 3.89
N ALA A 452 30.02 18.26 5.04
CA ALA A 452 30.71 19.00 6.09
C ALA A 452 32.07 19.56 5.61
N ALA A 453 32.83 18.78 4.85
CA ALA A 453 34.10 19.22 4.25
C ALA A 453 33.89 20.37 3.25
N ALA A 454 32.91 20.25 2.37
CA ALA A 454 32.62 21.28 1.35
C ALA A 454 32.15 22.60 1.99
N LEU A 455 31.32 22.53 3.04
CA LEU A 455 30.83 23.71 3.76
C LEU A 455 31.92 24.41 4.57
N ASN A 456 32.95 23.70 5.04
CA ASN A 456 34.05 24.26 5.80
C ASN A 456 35.19 24.81 4.92
N ALA A 457 35.30 24.37 3.69
CA ALA A 457 36.40 24.73 2.79
C ALA A 457 36.25 26.15 2.17
N GLU A 458 35.04 26.66 2.07
CA GLU A 458 34.73 27.87 1.30
C GLU A 458 33.86 28.85 2.12
N ARG A 459 33.81 30.13 1.69
CA ARG A 459 33.03 31.18 2.36
C ARG A 459 31.85 31.68 1.54
N GLY A 460 31.64 31.16 0.35
CA GLY A 460 30.48 31.39 -0.50
C GLY A 460 29.94 30.03 -0.96
N TRP A 461 28.65 29.81 -0.84
CA TRP A 461 28.08 28.50 -1.12
C TRP A 461 26.95 28.62 -2.13
N ARG A 462 27.08 27.86 -3.22
CA ARG A 462 25.99 27.56 -4.13
C ARG A 462 25.53 26.13 -3.80
N ILE A 463 24.40 26.00 -3.13
CA ILE A 463 23.87 24.70 -2.68
C ILE A 463 22.75 24.28 -3.64
N THR A 464 22.91 23.11 -4.25
CA THR A 464 21.86 22.47 -5.03
C THR A 464 21.20 21.39 -4.17
N LEU A 465 19.90 21.51 -3.98
CA LEU A 465 19.08 20.56 -3.24
C LEU A 465 17.91 20.06 -4.10
N GLN A 466 17.41 18.91 -3.76
CA GLN A 466 16.16 18.35 -4.26
C GLN A 466 15.10 18.46 -3.16
N ARG A 467 13.93 19.01 -3.48
CA ARG A 467 12.75 19.10 -2.61
C ARG A 467 11.57 18.49 -3.37
N GLY A 468 11.15 17.29 -2.98
CA GLY A 468 10.25 16.47 -3.81
C GLY A 468 10.83 16.27 -5.21
N ASP A 469 10.07 16.59 -6.24
CA ASP A 469 10.52 16.48 -7.64
C ASP A 469 11.27 17.71 -8.18
N GLN A 470 11.41 18.76 -7.36
CA GLN A 470 12.03 20.01 -7.77
C GLN A 470 13.49 20.07 -7.37
N GLN A 471 14.36 20.50 -8.31
CA GLN A 471 15.72 20.87 -8.02
C GLN A 471 15.83 22.38 -7.79
N ILE A 472 16.36 22.77 -6.63
CA ILE A 472 16.50 24.17 -6.20
C ILE A 472 18.00 24.44 -6.03
N THR A 473 18.46 25.57 -6.55
CA THR A 473 19.83 26.06 -6.31
C THR A 473 19.76 27.42 -5.64
N ALA A 474 20.41 27.55 -4.50
CA ALA A 474 20.47 28.79 -3.73
C ALA A 474 21.93 29.20 -3.47
N GLU A 475 22.20 30.50 -3.46
CA GLU A 475 23.51 31.09 -3.16
C GLU A 475 23.46 31.79 -1.80
N PHE A 476 24.54 31.62 -1.00
CA PHE A 476 24.65 32.14 0.34
C PHE A 476 25.98 32.83 0.59
#